data_82bf0c41536431bf329170fc4be35fab
#
_entry.id   82bf0c41536431bf329170fc4be35fab
#
_cell.length_a   1.000
_cell.length_b   1.000
_cell.length_c   1.000
_cell.angle_alpha   90.00
_cell.angle_beta   90.00
_cell.angle_gamma   90.00
#
_symmetry.space_group_name_H-M   'P 1'
#
loop_
_entity.id
_entity.type
_entity.pdbx_description
1 polymer ?
#
loop_
_entity_poly.entity_id
_entity_poly.type
_entity_poly.pdbx_seq_one_letter_code
_entity_poly.pdbx_strand_id
1 'polypeptide(L)'
;MRREDLGEIKDLMIDLSGGRIAYAVLSFGGFLGMGDKLFAIPWEAFQVVQEEEVLLLNVAKEKLEQAPGFDKDNWPDMADVTWGKSIHAYYGYNPYWD
;
A
#
# COMPACT_ATOMS: atom_id res chain seq x y z
N MET A 1 17.06 12.24 -1.82
CA MET A 1 16.27 11.07 -1.40
C MET A 1 16.80 9.83 -2.11
N ARG A 2 17.02 8.79 -1.35
CA ARG A 2 17.52 7.55 -1.91
C ARG A 2 16.35 6.73 -2.45
N ARG A 3 16.47 6.28 -3.68
CA ARG A 3 15.44 5.45 -4.30
C ARG A 3 15.86 3.99 -4.22
N GLU A 4 14.98 3.17 -3.68
CA GLU A 4 15.19 1.74 -3.60
C GLU A 4 14.01 1.04 -4.26
N ASP A 5 14.30 -0.07 -4.93
CA ASP A 5 13.24 -0.89 -5.51
C ASP A 5 12.63 -1.73 -4.39
N LEU A 6 11.46 -1.34 -3.93
CA LEU A 6 10.77 -2.01 -2.82
C LEU A 6 9.88 -3.16 -3.29
N GLY A 7 9.52 -3.19 -4.56
CA GLY A 7 8.62 -4.23 -5.06
C GLY A 7 7.76 -3.73 -6.19
N GLU A 8 6.62 -4.36 -6.38
CA GLU A 8 5.70 -4.06 -7.47
C GLU A 8 4.32 -3.74 -6.97
N ILE A 9 3.66 -2.80 -7.65
CA ILE A 9 2.24 -2.55 -7.44
C ILE A 9 1.47 -3.65 -8.17
N LYS A 10 0.69 -4.41 -7.42
CA LYS A 10 -0.09 -5.51 -7.99
C LYS A 10 -1.52 -5.09 -8.31
N ASP A 11 -2.06 -4.10 -7.60
CA ASP A 11 -3.44 -3.69 -7.82
C ASP A 11 -3.66 -2.30 -7.23
N LEU A 12 -4.73 -1.66 -7.68
CA LEU A 12 -5.19 -0.40 -7.12
C LEU A 12 -6.63 -0.59 -6.67
N MET A 13 -6.91 -0.23 -5.42
CA MET A 13 -8.24 -0.36 -4.86
C MET A 13 -8.96 0.98 -4.98
N ILE A 14 -10.09 0.96 -5.65
CA ILE A 14 -10.83 2.17 -5.95
C ILE A 14 -12.08 2.29 -5.08
N ASP A 15 -12.27 3.47 -4.51
CA ASP A 15 -13.50 3.80 -3.81
C ASP A 15 -14.53 4.23 -4.85
N LEU A 16 -15.48 3.35 -5.13
CA LEU A 16 -16.48 3.61 -6.16
C LEU A 16 -17.40 4.78 -5.80
N SER A 17 -17.66 4.97 -4.52
CA SER A 17 -18.51 6.07 -4.08
C SER A 17 -17.88 7.42 -4.35
N GLY A 18 -16.58 7.54 -4.10
CA GLY A 18 -15.86 8.78 -4.28
C GLY A 18 -15.14 8.91 -5.61
N GLY A 19 -15.06 7.82 -6.36
CA GLY A 19 -14.34 7.81 -7.64
C GLY A 19 -12.86 8.08 -7.51
N ARG A 20 -12.23 7.58 -6.45
CA ARG A 20 -10.82 7.84 -6.17
C ARG A 20 -10.09 6.56 -5.79
N ILE A 21 -8.76 6.60 -5.93
CA ILE A 21 -7.93 5.49 -5.51
C ILE A 21 -7.77 5.56 -4.00
N ALA A 22 -8.16 4.49 -3.31
CA ALA A 22 -8.07 4.41 -1.86
C ALA A 22 -6.72 3.86 -1.42
N TYR A 23 -6.31 2.75 -2.01
CA TYR A 23 -5.06 2.04 -1.65
C TYR A 23 -4.36 1.52 -2.88
N ALA A 24 -3.04 1.38 -2.78
CA ALA A 24 -2.28 0.59 -3.74
C ALA A 24 -1.84 -0.69 -3.03
N VAL A 25 -1.93 -1.81 -3.72
CA VAL A 25 -1.50 -3.10 -3.17
C VAL A 25 -0.10 -3.39 -3.68
N LEU A 26 0.84 -3.41 -2.75
CA LEU A 26 2.26 -3.59 -3.04
C LEU A 26 2.70 -5.01 -2.70
N SER A 27 3.40 -5.65 -3.63
CA SER A 27 4.06 -6.91 -3.40
C SER A 27 5.49 -6.62 -2.94
N PHE A 28 5.84 -7.06 -1.75
CA PHE A 28 7.11 -6.75 -1.13
C PHE A 28 7.64 -7.95 -0.37
N GLY A 29 8.92 -8.16 -0.46
CA GLY A 29 9.61 -9.11 0.41
C GLY A 29 9.71 -10.54 -0.06
N GLY A 30 9.27 -10.92 -1.23
CA GLY A 30 9.26 -12.30 -1.69
C GLY A 30 10.61 -13.02 -1.69
N PHE A 31 11.26 -13.06 -0.56
CA PHE A 31 12.57 -13.66 -0.41
C PHE A 31 12.52 -15.18 -0.55
N LEU A 32 13.54 -15.73 -1.18
CA LEU A 32 13.79 -17.17 -1.23
C LEU A 32 12.62 -17.97 -1.84
N GLY A 33 11.83 -17.34 -2.67
CA GLY A 33 10.71 -18.00 -3.34
C GLY A 33 9.57 -18.38 -2.42
N MET A 34 9.49 -17.78 -1.25
CA MET A 34 8.46 -18.10 -0.27
C MET A 34 7.13 -17.37 -0.51
N GLY A 35 6.92 -16.91 -1.69
CA GLY A 35 5.70 -16.18 -2.02
C GLY A 35 5.75 -14.74 -1.57
N ASP A 36 4.98 -13.90 -2.23
CA ASP A 36 4.96 -12.49 -1.94
C ASP A 36 3.96 -12.18 -0.86
N LYS A 37 4.37 -11.32 0.05
CA LYS A 37 3.45 -10.74 0.99
C LYS A 37 2.92 -9.45 0.40
N LEU A 38 1.61 -9.22 0.55
CA LEU A 38 0.96 -8.05 -0.01
C LEU A 38 0.64 -7.05 1.09
N PHE A 39 0.71 -5.76 0.73
CA PHE A 39 0.44 -4.68 1.66
C PHE A 39 -0.49 -3.67 1.01
N ALA A 40 -1.58 -3.34 1.70
CA ALA A 40 -2.45 -2.25 1.26
C ALA A 40 -1.92 -0.97 1.87
N ILE A 41 -1.53 -0.02 1.04
CA ILE A 41 -0.90 1.22 1.49
C ILE A 41 -1.76 2.38 1.02
N PRO A 42 -2.10 3.33 1.91
CA PRO A 42 -2.91 4.48 1.50
C PRO A 42 -2.31 5.18 0.28
N TRP A 43 -3.15 5.51 -0.67
CA TRP A 43 -2.69 6.14 -1.90
C TRP A 43 -1.91 7.44 -1.64
N GLU A 44 -2.26 8.16 -0.57
CA GLU A 44 -1.58 9.40 -0.21
C GLU A 44 -0.10 9.22 0.09
N ALA A 45 0.33 8.00 0.43
CA ALA A 45 1.74 7.73 0.73
C ALA A 45 2.61 7.70 -0.53
N PHE A 46 1.98 7.71 -1.71
CA PHE A 46 2.70 7.62 -2.98
C PHE A 46 2.81 8.96 -3.67
N GLN A 47 3.90 9.14 -4.39
CA GLN A 47 4.09 10.26 -5.30
C GLN A 47 4.25 9.70 -6.70
N VAL A 48 3.43 10.19 -7.63
CA VAL A 48 3.52 9.76 -9.03
C VAL A 48 4.60 10.58 -9.72
N VAL A 49 5.58 9.92 -10.29
CA VAL A 49 6.63 10.57 -11.07
C VAL A 49 6.43 10.14 -12.52
N GLN A 50 5.66 10.92 -13.26
CA GLN A 50 5.25 10.58 -14.63
C GLN A 50 6.42 10.43 -15.60
N GLU A 51 7.42 11.29 -15.48
CA GLU A 51 8.55 11.27 -16.37
C GLU A 51 9.35 9.97 -16.30
N GLU A 52 9.39 9.36 -15.13
CA GLU A 52 10.11 8.11 -14.91
C GLU A 52 9.17 6.91 -14.89
N GLU A 53 7.87 7.14 -14.98
CA GLU A 53 6.85 6.10 -14.94
C GLU A 53 6.95 5.23 -13.68
N VAL A 54 7.23 5.87 -12.54
CA VAL A 54 7.34 5.18 -11.27
C VAL A 54 6.50 5.84 -10.19
N LEU A 55 6.19 5.07 -9.16
CA LEU A 55 5.56 5.58 -7.95
C LEU A 55 6.62 5.57 -6.85
N LEU A 56 6.78 6.72 -6.19
CA LEU A 56 7.67 6.81 -5.04
C LEU A 56 6.84 6.65 -3.77
N LEU A 57 7.25 5.73 -2.92
CA LEU A 57 6.59 5.49 -1.65
C LEU A 57 7.31 6.25 -0.54
N ASN A 58 6.58 7.10 0.15
CA ASN A 58 7.12 7.93 1.22
C ASN A 58 6.99 7.22 2.58
N VAL A 59 7.56 6.02 2.66
CA VAL A 59 7.53 5.19 3.86
C VAL A 59 8.89 4.52 3.99
N ALA A 60 9.45 4.51 5.20
CA ALA A 60 10.72 3.85 5.43
C ALA A 60 10.58 2.35 5.21
N LYS A 61 11.62 1.74 4.63
CA LYS A 61 11.62 0.31 4.35
C LYS A 61 11.39 -0.51 5.61
N GLU A 62 11.98 -0.12 6.71
CA GLU A 62 11.85 -0.82 7.99
C GLU A 62 10.41 -0.79 8.49
N LYS A 63 9.73 0.30 8.28
CA LYS A 63 8.32 0.41 8.66
C LYS A 63 7.46 -0.51 7.80
N LEU A 64 7.78 -0.61 6.52
CA LEU A 64 7.07 -1.48 5.61
C LEU A 64 7.28 -2.95 5.97
N GLU A 65 8.50 -3.31 6.36
CA GLU A 65 8.81 -4.69 6.75
C GLU A 65 7.99 -5.16 7.94
N GLN A 66 7.61 -4.26 8.82
CA GLN A 66 6.84 -4.56 10.02
C GLN A 66 5.35 -4.29 9.84
N ALA A 67 4.95 -3.86 8.67
CA ALA A 67 3.56 -3.49 8.43
C ALA A 67 2.64 -4.71 8.42
N PRO A 68 1.36 -4.51 8.77
CA PRO A 68 0.37 -5.58 8.62
C PRO A 68 0.16 -5.85 7.14
N GLY A 69 0.45 -7.06 6.73
CA GLY A 69 0.27 -7.48 5.35
C GLY A 69 -0.69 -8.63 5.26
N PHE A 70 -0.89 -9.15 4.07
CA PHE A 70 -1.78 -10.28 3.85
C PHE A 70 -1.28 -11.13 2.68
N ASP A 71 -1.73 -12.37 2.64
CA ASP A 71 -1.40 -13.27 1.55
C ASP A 71 -2.36 -13.08 0.40
N LYS A 72 -1.92 -13.45 -0.79
CA LYS A 72 -2.74 -13.32 -2.00
C LYS A 72 -4.09 -14.04 -1.91
N ASP A 73 -4.19 -15.04 -1.04
CA ASP A 73 -5.41 -15.84 -0.88
C ASP A 73 -6.26 -15.40 0.31
N ASN A 74 -5.81 -14.40 1.06
CA ASN A 74 -6.48 -13.94 2.27
C ASN A 74 -6.54 -12.42 2.32
N TRP A 75 -7.22 -11.82 1.36
CA TRP A 75 -7.36 -10.37 1.30
C TRP A 75 -8.29 -9.86 2.39
N PRO A 76 -7.96 -8.72 3.02
CA PRO A 76 -8.83 -8.11 4.01
C PRO A 76 -10.06 -7.49 3.33
N ASP A 77 -11.10 -7.26 4.14
CA ASP A 77 -12.25 -6.49 3.68
C ASP A 77 -11.88 -5.01 3.73
N MET A 78 -11.51 -4.45 2.60
CA MET A 78 -11.06 -3.06 2.52
C MET A 78 -12.20 -2.05 2.61
N ALA A 79 -13.44 -2.52 2.61
CA ALA A 79 -14.59 -1.67 2.87
C ALA A 79 -14.86 -1.53 4.39
N ASP A 80 -14.21 -2.32 5.21
CA ASP A 80 -14.34 -2.24 6.66
C ASP A 80 -13.66 -0.98 7.17
N VAL A 81 -14.44 -0.07 7.74
CA VAL A 81 -13.95 1.21 8.24
C VAL A 81 -12.90 1.02 9.34
N THR A 82 -13.10 0.05 10.23
CA THR A 82 -12.15 -0.21 11.32
C THR A 82 -10.79 -0.62 10.76
N TRP A 83 -10.79 -1.52 9.77
CA TRP A 83 -9.55 -1.92 9.12
C TRP A 83 -8.89 -0.72 8.43
N GLY A 84 -9.67 0.08 7.72
CA GLY A 84 -9.16 1.25 7.01
C GLY A 84 -8.52 2.26 7.94
N LYS A 85 -9.15 2.52 9.10
CA LYS A 85 -8.58 3.44 10.08
C LYS A 85 -7.25 2.93 10.62
N SER A 86 -7.14 1.63 10.88
CA SER A 86 -5.91 1.06 11.39
C SER A 86 -4.76 1.15 10.39
N ILE A 87 -5.05 0.92 9.11
CA ILE A 87 -4.05 1.03 8.06
C ILE A 87 -3.57 2.47 7.89
N HIS A 88 -4.49 3.43 7.83
CA HIS A 88 -4.10 4.82 7.70
C HIS A 88 -3.29 5.28 8.92
N ALA A 89 -3.72 4.90 10.13
CA ALA A 89 -2.98 5.25 11.34
C ALA A 89 -1.57 4.68 11.33
N TYR A 90 -1.42 3.44 10.88
CA TYR A 90 -0.10 2.82 10.82
C TYR A 90 0.88 3.64 9.98
N TYR A 91 0.41 4.14 8.83
CA TYR A 91 1.25 4.90 7.91
C TYR A 91 1.26 6.40 8.20
N GLY A 92 0.49 6.85 9.19
CA GLY A 92 0.51 8.25 9.63
C GLY A 92 -0.36 9.19 8.80
N TYR A 93 -1.42 8.67 8.20
CA TYR A 93 -2.33 9.47 7.38
C TYR A 93 -3.74 9.46 7.95
N ASN A 94 -4.50 10.50 7.65
CA ASN A 94 -5.92 10.50 7.95
C ASN A 94 -6.64 9.61 6.94
N PRO A 95 -7.74 8.94 7.34
CA PRO A 95 -8.51 8.17 6.38
C PRO A 95 -8.95 9.05 5.20
N TYR A 96 -8.92 8.47 4.00
CA TYR A 96 -9.20 9.24 2.78
C TYR A 96 -10.64 9.77 2.72
N TRP A 97 -11.55 9.18 3.49
CA TRP A 97 -12.96 9.59 3.52
C TRP A 97 -13.23 10.72 4.52
N ASP A 98 -12.26 11.13 5.29
CA ASP A 98 -12.42 12.24 6.25
C ASP A 98 -12.23 13.59 5.59
#